data_19a6de015a18da4de29f54b15e50107e
#
_entry.id   19a6de015a18da4de29f54b15e50107e
#
_cell.length_a   1.000
_cell.length_b   1.000
_cell.length_c   1.000
_cell.angle_alpha   90.00
_cell.angle_beta   90.00
_cell.angle_gamma   90.00
#
_symmetry.space_group_name_H-M   'P 1'
#
loop_
_entity.id
_entity.type
_entity.pdbx_description
1 polymer ?
#
loop_
_entity_poly.entity_id
_entity_poly.type
_entity_poly.pdbx_seq_one_letter_code
_entity_poly.pdbx_strand_id
1 'polypeptide(L)'
;MVYAPEPEGAGSPGALRAYFDEIWFLPESKAIPPRQTERVEEAREVLRLRSAGLEQRYPGAADAFDWDAETYPAERVALLTNPTHPGNKQPQLWNQLCFLMAQGRRIRIQTPYIICGKAMYRDLKEVLSRVQSLQIMTNAPETGANPFGCADFLNQKNRLLSLGTETIEWLGGQSLHTKTVLIDDNLSVIGSFNLDMRSAYLDTELMVVVDCPQLNAEIRQGFDAMAAQSRISTSEGERLGEQCPDVRMSLGKRLLYSLLRILLWPVRHLL
;
A
#
# COMPACT_ATOMS: atom_id res chain seq x y z
N MET A 1 -10.59 -2.50 -9.18
CA MET A 1 -10.14 -3.38 -10.30
C MET A 1 -10.07 -2.53 -11.57
N VAL A 2 -9.08 -2.73 -12.44
CA VAL A 2 -9.01 -2.05 -13.74
C VAL A 2 -9.51 -3.05 -14.78
N TYR A 3 -10.61 -2.72 -15.43
CA TYR A 3 -11.16 -3.48 -16.56
C TYR A 3 -10.89 -2.72 -17.85
N ALA A 4 -10.26 -3.37 -18.82
CA ALA A 4 -10.02 -2.77 -20.12
C ALA A 4 -10.41 -3.81 -21.21
N PRO A 5 -11.49 -3.58 -21.95
CA PRO A 5 -11.94 -4.47 -23.02
C PRO A 5 -11.14 -4.30 -24.31
N GLU A 6 -9.84 -4.00 -24.21
CA GLU A 6 -9.00 -3.78 -25.38
C GLU A 6 -8.49 -5.09 -26.00
N PRO A 7 -8.22 -5.10 -27.32
CA PRO A 7 -7.66 -6.26 -27.99
C PRO A 7 -6.31 -6.65 -27.40
N GLU A 8 -6.01 -7.96 -27.41
CA GLU A 8 -4.76 -8.51 -26.89
C GLU A 8 -3.53 -7.75 -27.40
N GLY A 9 -2.70 -7.27 -26.48
CA GLY A 9 -1.39 -6.70 -26.76
C GLY A 9 -1.31 -5.18 -26.81
N ALA A 10 -2.43 -4.44 -26.66
CA ALA A 10 -2.42 -2.97 -26.61
C ALA A 10 -2.74 -2.40 -25.23
N GLY A 11 -2.25 -1.20 -24.94
CA GLY A 11 -2.58 -0.44 -23.72
C GLY A 11 -2.03 -1.00 -22.40
N SER A 12 -2.68 -0.64 -21.29
CA SER A 12 -2.24 -0.99 -19.94
C SER A 12 -2.30 -2.49 -19.61
N PRO A 13 -3.29 -3.28 -20.09
CA PRO A 13 -3.29 -4.73 -19.92
C PRO A 13 -2.10 -5.40 -20.61
N GLY A 14 -1.73 -4.96 -21.81
CA GLY A 14 -0.55 -5.44 -22.53
C GLY A 14 0.75 -5.15 -21.76
N ALA A 15 0.88 -3.95 -21.20
CA ALA A 15 2.02 -3.58 -20.37
C ALA A 15 2.12 -4.42 -19.09
N LEU A 16 0.99 -4.70 -18.43
CA LEU A 16 0.94 -5.56 -17.25
C LEU A 16 1.32 -7.01 -17.59
N ARG A 17 0.82 -7.53 -18.71
CA ARG A 17 1.19 -8.87 -19.20
C ARG A 17 2.68 -8.95 -19.50
N ALA A 18 3.24 -7.98 -20.23
CA ALA A 18 4.66 -7.93 -20.55
C ALA A 18 5.51 -7.91 -19.28
N TYR A 19 5.13 -7.14 -18.26
CA TYR A 19 5.82 -7.09 -16.98
C TYR A 19 5.72 -8.43 -16.22
N PHE A 20 4.55 -9.08 -16.25
CA PHE A 20 4.39 -10.42 -15.68
C PHE A 20 5.28 -11.44 -16.39
N ASP A 21 5.30 -11.44 -17.72
CA ASP A 21 6.11 -12.36 -18.53
C ASP A 21 7.60 -12.14 -18.27
N GLU A 22 8.05 -10.89 -18.13
CA GLU A 22 9.43 -10.57 -17.76
C GLU A 22 9.84 -11.25 -16.44
N ILE A 23 8.98 -11.17 -15.38
CA ILE A 23 9.24 -11.84 -14.11
C ILE A 23 9.16 -13.36 -14.24
N TRP A 24 8.13 -13.85 -14.95
CA TRP A 24 7.88 -15.28 -15.10
C TRP A 24 9.04 -16.01 -15.79
N PHE A 25 9.67 -15.39 -16.77
CA PHE A 25 10.77 -15.96 -17.54
C PHE A 25 12.16 -15.58 -17.03
N LEU A 26 12.28 -14.94 -15.87
CA LEU A 26 13.59 -14.74 -15.24
C LEU A 26 14.29 -16.10 -15.01
N PRO A 27 15.62 -16.17 -15.17
CA PRO A 27 16.38 -17.40 -14.89
C PRO A 27 16.21 -17.92 -13.44
N GLU A 28 15.90 -17.01 -12.52
CA GLU A 28 15.65 -17.30 -11.10
C GLU A 28 14.25 -17.84 -10.84
N SER A 29 13.30 -17.63 -11.74
CA SER A 29 11.94 -18.13 -11.63
C SER A 29 11.90 -19.63 -11.87
N LYS A 30 11.37 -20.37 -10.89
CA LYS A 30 11.32 -21.84 -10.93
C LYS A 30 9.90 -22.33 -10.74
N ALA A 31 9.47 -23.22 -11.62
CA ALA A 31 8.24 -23.97 -11.43
C ALA A 31 8.32 -24.87 -10.18
N ILE A 32 7.33 -24.79 -9.32
CA ILE A 32 7.19 -25.70 -8.19
C ILE A 32 6.46 -26.95 -8.70
N PRO A 33 7.08 -28.13 -8.69
CA PRO A 33 6.39 -29.33 -9.13
C PRO A 33 5.21 -29.65 -8.20
N PRO A 34 4.07 -30.07 -8.74
CA PRO A 34 2.93 -30.45 -7.93
C PRO A 34 3.31 -31.63 -7.03
N ARG A 35 3.08 -31.51 -5.73
CA ARG A 35 3.23 -32.60 -4.77
C ARG A 35 1.85 -33.15 -4.49
N GLN A 36 1.69 -34.47 -4.69
CA GLN A 36 0.51 -35.18 -4.23
C GLN A 36 0.87 -35.91 -2.93
N THR A 37 0.36 -35.43 -1.85
CA THR A 37 0.51 -36.00 -0.51
C THR A 37 -0.86 -36.03 0.16
N GLU A 38 -1.04 -36.89 1.15
CA GLU A 38 -2.26 -36.93 1.96
C GLU A 38 -2.64 -35.57 2.52
N ARG A 39 -1.67 -34.74 2.97
CA ARG A 39 -1.88 -33.35 3.43
C ARG A 39 -2.40 -32.43 2.33
N VAL A 40 -2.05 -32.65 1.08
CA VAL A 40 -2.56 -31.87 -0.05
C VAL A 40 -4.02 -32.20 -0.33
N GLU A 41 -4.38 -33.48 -0.26
CA GLU A 41 -5.76 -33.90 -0.43
C GLU A 41 -6.65 -33.42 0.73
N GLU A 42 -6.19 -33.50 1.96
CA GLU A 42 -6.86 -32.92 3.13
C GLU A 42 -7.09 -31.41 2.95
N ALA A 43 -6.06 -30.67 2.51
CA ALA A 43 -6.15 -29.22 2.26
C ALA A 43 -7.14 -28.90 1.13
N ARG A 44 -7.17 -29.69 0.05
CA ARG A 44 -8.14 -29.56 -1.04
C ARG A 44 -9.58 -29.74 -0.55
N GLU A 45 -9.82 -30.75 0.27
CA GLU A 45 -11.16 -31.00 0.81
C GLU A 45 -11.59 -29.86 1.74
N VAL A 46 -10.72 -29.36 2.59
CA VAL A 46 -11.00 -28.18 3.44
C VAL A 46 -11.33 -26.95 2.59
N LEU A 47 -10.57 -26.70 1.50
CA LEU A 47 -10.83 -25.58 0.60
C LEU A 47 -12.17 -25.75 -0.13
N ARG A 48 -12.48 -26.96 -0.59
CA ARG A 48 -13.77 -27.28 -1.26
C ARG A 48 -14.96 -27.01 -0.32
N LEU A 49 -14.87 -27.47 0.93
CA LEU A 49 -15.92 -27.23 1.92
C LEU A 49 -16.08 -25.75 2.26
N ARG A 50 -14.97 -25.00 2.37
CA ARG A 50 -15.02 -23.55 2.58
C ARG A 50 -15.62 -22.81 1.38
N SER A 51 -15.25 -23.19 0.16
CA SER A 51 -15.83 -22.61 -1.06
C SER A 51 -17.34 -22.83 -1.13
N ALA A 52 -17.81 -24.07 -0.87
CA ALA A 52 -19.24 -24.36 -0.80
C ALA A 52 -19.96 -23.56 0.29
N GLY A 53 -19.33 -23.38 1.45
CA GLY A 53 -19.87 -22.53 2.53
C GLY A 53 -19.93 -21.05 2.16
N LEU A 54 -18.98 -20.54 1.37
CA LEU A 54 -19.02 -19.18 0.85
C LEU A 54 -20.11 -18.98 -0.17
N GLU A 55 -20.30 -19.95 -1.08
CA GLU A 55 -21.35 -19.91 -2.08
C GLU A 55 -22.76 -19.95 -1.46
N GLN A 56 -22.94 -20.73 -0.38
CA GLN A 56 -24.18 -20.69 0.41
C GLN A 56 -24.42 -19.35 1.12
N ARG A 57 -23.34 -18.71 1.61
CA ARG A 57 -23.44 -17.41 2.31
C ARG A 57 -23.63 -16.24 1.35
N TYR A 58 -23.09 -16.34 0.16
CA TYR A 58 -23.10 -15.31 -0.87
C TYR A 58 -23.54 -15.93 -2.21
N PRO A 59 -24.84 -16.27 -2.34
CA PRO A 59 -25.35 -16.82 -3.59
C PRO A 59 -25.10 -15.85 -4.73
N GLY A 60 -24.62 -16.36 -5.86
CA GLY A 60 -24.32 -15.54 -7.03
C GLY A 60 -22.97 -14.81 -7.02
N ALA A 61 -22.14 -14.95 -5.97
CA ALA A 61 -20.83 -14.32 -5.94
C ALA A 61 -19.87 -14.81 -7.05
N ALA A 62 -20.14 -15.99 -7.63
CA ALA A 62 -19.40 -16.57 -8.75
C ALA A 62 -20.11 -16.36 -10.09
N ASP A 63 -21.28 -15.73 -10.11
CA ASP A 63 -22.03 -15.47 -11.35
C ASP A 63 -21.31 -14.40 -12.19
N ALA A 64 -21.73 -14.31 -13.46
CA ALA A 64 -21.19 -13.32 -14.37
C ALA A 64 -21.42 -11.90 -13.81
N PHE A 65 -20.33 -11.21 -13.52
CA PHE A 65 -20.35 -9.84 -13.05
C PHE A 65 -20.36 -8.88 -14.24
N ASP A 66 -21.28 -7.94 -14.25
CA ASP A 66 -21.35 -6.90 -15.28
C ASP A 66 -20.29 -5.82 -15.00
N TRP A 67 -19.11 -6.04 -15.54
CA TRP A 67 -17.97 -5.13 -15.36
C TRP A 67 -18.24 -3.74 -15.96
N ASP A 68 -19.02 -3.64 -17.03
CA ASP A 68 -19.30 -2.37 -17.67
C ASP A 68 -20.23 -1.50 -16.80
N ALA A 69 -21.20 -2.14 -16.12
CA ALA A 69 -22.11 -1.44 -15.21
C ALA A 69 -21.43 -1.00 -13.90
N GLU A 70 -20.40 -1.74 -13.43
CA GLU A 70 -19.80 -1.58 -12.11
C GLU A 70 -18.39 -0.95 -12.17
N THR A 71 -18.02 -0.32 -13.29
CA THR A 71 -16.73 0.36 -13.45
C THR A 71 -16.90 1.80 -13.89
N TYR A 72 -15.89 2.61 -13.59
CA TYR A 72 -15.81 3.99 -14.05
C TYR A 72 -14.92 4.09 -15.29
N PRO A 73 -15.29 4.91 -16.28
CA PRO A 73 -14.40 5.21 -17.40
C PRO A 73 -13.20 5.99 -16.91
N ALA A 74 -12.01 5.54 -17.26
CA ALA A 74 -10.76 6.25 -16.95
C ALA A 74 -10.24 6.95 -18.22
N GLU A 75 -9.81 8.19 -18.10
CA GLU A 75 -9.22 8.95 -19.20
C GLU A 75 -7.86 8.36 -19.60
N ARG A 76 -7.11 7.91 -18.60
CA ARG A 76 -5.77 7.35 -18.80
C ARG A 76 -5.43 6.35 -17.70
N VAL A 77 -4.78 5.25 -18.11
CA VAL A 77 -4.20 4.26 -17.20
C VAL A 77 -2.75 4.03 -17.59
N ALA A 78 -1.84 4.02 -16.61
CA ALA A 78 -0.42 3.75 -16.81
C ALA A 78 0.12 2.81 -15.73
N LEU A 79 1.16 2.05 -16.06
CA LEU A 79 1.85 1.15 -15.14
C LEU A 79 3.20 1.75 -14.75
N LEU A 80 3.47 1.79 -13.44
CA LEU A 80 4.77 2.10 -12.88
C LEU A 80 5.35 0.84 -12.27
N THR A 81 6.63 0.57 -12.49
CA THR A 81 7.29 -0.66 -12.01
C THR A 81 8.70 -0.39 -11.51
N ASN A 82 9.15 -1.23 -10.59
CA ASN A 82 10.58 -1.35 -10.30
C ASN A 82 11.25 -2.26 -11.34
N PRO A 83 12.57 -2.11 -11.58
CA PRO A 83 13.33 -3.05 -12.38
C PRO A 83 13.23 -4.47 -11.80
N THR A 84 13.02 -5.46 -12.68
CA THR A 84 12.86 -6.87 -12.30
C THR A 84 14.19 -7.58 -12.08
N HIS A 85 15.25 -7.18 -12.81
CA HIS A 85 16.55 -7.83 -12.74
C HIS A 85 17.19 -7.71 -11.35
N PRO A 86 17.63 -8.81 -10.72
CA PRO A 86 18.20 -8.80 -9.36
C PRO A 86 19.41 -7.88 -9.17
N GLY A 87 20.20 -7.66 -10.21
CA GLY A 87 21.35 -6.76 -10.22
C GLY A 87 21.02 -5.27 -10.43
N ASN A 88 19.76 -4.93 -10.75
CA ASN A 88 19.32 -3.55 -10.95
C ASN A 88 18.26 -3.18 -9.93
N LYS A 89 18.66 -2.57 -8.84
CA LYS A 89 17.79 -2.16 -7.73
C LYS A 89 17.74 -0.64 -7.60
N GLN A 90 17.62 0.06 -8.72
CA GLN A 90 17.37 1.48 -8.72
C GLN A 90 15.94 1.78 -8.28
N PRO A 91 15.70 2.84 -7.47
CA PRO A 91 14.38 3.19 -6.96
C PRO A 91 13.52 3.88 -8.04
N GLN A 92 13.34 3.22 -9.18
CA GLN A 92 12.68 3.82 -10.34
C GLN A 92 11.24 4.17 -10.04
N LEU A 93 10.49 3.23 -9.45
CA LEU A 93 9.08 3.45 -9.09
C LEU A 93 8.94 4.57 -8.05
N TRP A 94 9.79 4.59 -7.02
CA TRP A 94 9.81 5.67 -6.03
C TRP A 94 10.05 7.04 -6.66
N ASN A 95 11.03 7.14 -7.56
CA ASN A 95 11.33 8.39 -8.27
C ASN A 95 10.14 8.86 -9.12
N GLN A 96 9.47 7.93 -9.80
CA GLN A 96 8.26 8.22 -10.58
C GLN A 96 7.10 8.68 -9.69
N LEU A 97 6.89 8.05 -8.52
CA LEU A 97 5.91 8.48 -7.53
C LEU A 97 6.20 9.89 -7.02
N CYS A 98 7.45 10.19 -6.65
CA CYS A 98 7.85 11.53 -6.23
C CYS A 98 7.62 12.57 -7.32
N PHE A 99 7.95 12.22 -8.58
CA PHE A 99 7.69 13.11 -9.72
C PHE A 99 6.20 13.41 -9.90
N LEU A 100 5.33 12.38 -9.83
CA LEU A 100 3.89 12.56 -9.94
C LEU A 100 3.33 13.38 -8.78
N MET A 101 3.71 13.06 -7.54
CA MET A 101 3.28 13.81 -6.36
C MET A 101 3.67 15.29 -6.44
N ALA A 102 4.87 15.60 -6.93
CA ALA A 102 5.37 16.96 -7.07
C ALA A 102 4.64 17.80 -8.15
N GLN A 103 3.82 17.19 -9.01
CA GLN A 103 2.96 17.88 -9.97
C GLN A 103 1.59 18.26 -9.36
N GLY A 104 1.20 17.61 -8.25
CA GLY A 104 -0.06 17.87 -7.56
C GLY A 104 0.05 18.98 -6.51
N ARG A 105 -1.08 19.25 -5.89
CA ARG A 105 -1.21 20.23 -4.78
C ARG A 105 -1.52 19.55 -3.46
N ARG A 106 -2.39 18.54 -3.46
CA ARG A 106 -2.84 17.80 -2.28
C ARG A 106 -2.55 16.33 -2.46
N ILE A 107 -1.72 15.78 -1.59
CA ILE A 107 -1.28 14.40 -1.66
C ILE A 107 -1.79 13.64 -0.44
N ARG A 108 -2.39 12.47 -0.67
CA ARG A 108 -2.79 11.53 0.39
C ARG A 108 -2.19 10.16 0.11
N ILE A 109 -1.45 9.64 1.06
CA ILE A 109 -0.82 8.31 0.96
C ILE A 109 -1.48 7.39 1.99
N GLN A 110 -1.83 6.17 1.57
CA GLN A 110 -2.14 5.06 2.46
C GLN A 110 -1.06 4.00 2.33
N THR A 111 -0.49 3.59 3.43
CA THR A 111 0.55 2.56 3.48
C THR A 111 0.50 1.82 4.81
N PRO A 112 0.70 0.48 4.85
CA PRO A 112 0.62 -0.27 6.10
C PRO A 112 1.70 0.11 7.12
N TYR A 113 2.86 0.58 6.67
CA TYR A 113 3.98 1.03 7.49
C TYR A 113 4.84 2.05 6.75
N ILE A 114 5.64 2.79 7.52
CA ILE A 114 6.53 3.84 7.01
C ILE A 114 7.94 3.55 7.51
N ILE A 115 8.84 3.14 6.60
CA ILE A 115 10.24 2.79 6.94
C ILE A 115 11.17 3.50 5.95
N CYS A 116 11.18 4.83 6.01
CA CYS A 116 11.94 5.65 5.07
C CYS A 116 13.44 5.71 5.42
N GLY A 117 14.27 5.61 4.39
CA GLY A 117 15.70 5.90 4.45
C GLY A 117 16.01 7.40 4.31
N LYS A 118 17.28 7.77 4.49
CA LYS A 118 17.72 9.18 4.39
C LYS A 118 17.40 9.79 3.01
N ALA A 119 17.56 9.04 1.94
CA ALA A 119 17.25 9.49 0.58
C ALA A 119 15.76 9.74 0.42
N MET A 120 14.90 8.81 0.85
CA MET A 120 13.45 8.97 0.78
C MET A 120 12.95 10.20 1.56
N TYR A 121 13.55 10.49 2.73
CA TYR A 121 13.23 11.72 3.48
C TYR A 121 13.63 13.00 2.73
N ARG A 122 14.77 12.99 2.04
CA ARG A 122 15.18 14.12 1.18
C ARG A 122 14.18 14.32 0.06
N ASP A 123 13.78 13.24 -0.60
CA ASP A 123 12.84 13.26 -1.72
C ASP A 123 11.45 13.70 -1.27
N LEU A 124 10.96 13.23 -0.10
CA LEU A 124 9.72 13.71 0.51
C LEU A 124 9.78 15.21 0.84
N LYS A 125 10.94 15.70 1.32
CA LYS A 125 11.13 17.13 1.57
C LYS A 125 11.04 17.95 0.28
N GLU A 126 11.56 17.43 -0.83
CA GLU A 126 11.45 18.07 -2.13
C GLU A 126 9.99 18.09 -2.61
N VAL A 127 9.26 16.98 -2.49
CA VAL A 127 7.82 16.94 -2.79
C VAL A 127 7.07 17.99 -1.96
N LEU A 128 7.30 18.03 -0.64
CA LEU A 128 6.65 18.97 0.29
C LEU A 128 6.96 20.44 -0.04
N SER A 129 8.08 20.74 -0.67
CA SER A 129 8.39 22.12 -1.11
C SER A 129 7.54 22.58 -2.31
N ARG A 130 6.83 21.65 -2.98
CA ARG A 130 6.04 21.91 -4.19
C ARG A 130 4.54 21.76 -3.99
N VAL A 131 4.12 20.97 -2.99
CA VAL A 131 2.71 20.70 -2.71
C VAL A 131 2.18 21.54 -1.54
N GLN A 132 0.88 21.68 -1.45
CA GLN A 132 0.23 22.40 -0.35
C GLN A 132 0.07 21.52 0.91
N SER A 133 -0.17 20.22 0.71
CA SER A 133 -0.35 19.28 1.82
C SER A 133 0.07 17.87 1.42
N LEU A 134 0.63 17.15 2.40
CA LEU A 134 0.94 15.73 2.32
C LEU A 134 0.43 15.03 3.59
N GLN A 135 -0.57 14.18 3.43
CA GLN A 135 -1.14 13.34 4.47
C GLN A 135 -0.69 11.91 4.28
N ILE A 136 -0.25 11.25 5.33
CA ILE A 136 0.19 9.84 5.28
C ILE A 136 -0.59 9.04 6.32
N MET A 137 -1.47 8.15 5.86
CA MET A 137 -2.20 7.22 6.72
C MET A 137 -1.44 5.91 6.84
N THR A 138 -1.27 5.45 8.07
CA THR A 138 -0.61 4.17 8.39
C THR A 138 -1.28 3.50 9.59
N ASN A 139 -0.90 2.27 9.90
CA ASN A 139 -1.38 1.60 11.10
C ASN A 139 -0.87 2.28 12.37
N ALA A 140 -1.76 2.51 13.32
CA ALA A 140 -1.34 2.86 14.65
C ALA A 140 -0.56 1.71 15.31
N PRO A 141 0.46 1.97 16.13
CA PRO A 141 1.18 0.92 16.84
C PRO A 141 0.29 0.04 17.72
N GLU A 142 -0.83 0.57 18.20
CA GLU A 142 -1.80 -0.15 19.02
C GLU A 142 -2.49 -1.29 18.27
N THR A 143 -2.82 -1.09 16.99
CA THR A 143 -3.61 -2.02 16.16
C THR A 143 -2.81 -2.69 15.05
N GLY A 144 -1.64 -2.16 14.70
CA GLY A 144 -0.82 -2.66 13.60
C GLY A 144 -0.39 -4.12 13.79
N ALA A 145 -0.50 -4.90 12.70
CA ALA A 145 -0.15 -6.32 12.68
C ALA A 145 1.37 -6.58 12.53
N ASN A 146 2.12 -5.63 11.95
CA ASN A 146 3.58 -5.74 11.78
C ASN A 146 4.32 -5.02 12.90
N PRO A 147 4.84 -5.72 13.93
CA PRO A 147 5.52 -5.09 15.05
C PRO A 147 6.83 -4.39 14.65
N PHE A 148 7.50 -4.85 13.61
CA PHE A 148 8.76 -4.27 13.13
C PHE A 148 8.50 -2.90 12.46
N GLY A 149 7.54 -2.84 11.55
CA GLY A 149 7.14 -1.58 10.91
C GLY A 149 6.60 -0.56 11.91
N CYS A 150 5.78 -0.99 12.87
CA CYS A 150 5.28 -0.11 13.94
C CYS A 150 6.41 0.42 14.84
N ALA A 151 7.40 -0.41 15.18
CA ALA A 151 8.53 0.02 16.01
C ALA A 151 9.42 1.04 15.27
N ASP A 152 9.69 0.84 13.97
CA ASP A 152 10.45 1.81 13.18
C ASP A 152 9.66 3.13 13.00
N PHE A 153 8.35 3.05 12.74
CA PHE A 153 7.49 4.23 12.66
C PHE A 153 7.57 5.07 13.96
N LEU A 154 7.51 4.45 15.14
CA LEU A 154 7.68 5.15 16.41
C LEU A 154 9.02 5.88 16.53
N ASN A 155 10.09 5.36 15.89
CA ASN A 155 11.39 6.04 15.86
C ASN A 155 11.40 7.21 14.85
N GLN A 156 10.60 7.15 13.79
CA GLN A 156 10.63 8.07 12.66
C GLN A 156 9.51 9.12 12.68
N LYS A 157 8.47 8.94 13.49
CA LYS A 157 7.28 9.80 13.50
C LYS A 157 7.64 11.30 13.62
N ASN A 158 8.46 11.66 14.61
CA ASN A 158 8.84 13.06 14.81
C ASN A 158 9.59 13.65 13.60
N ARG A 159 10.37 12.82 12.92
CA ARG A 159 11.08 13.26 11.70
C ARG A 159 10.11 13.52 10.55
N LEU A 160 9.10 12.68 10.36
CA LEU A 160 8.04 12.92 9.37
C LEU A 160 7.30 14.23 9.68
N LEU A 161 6.86 14.39 10.92
CA LEU A 161 6.14 15.60 11.36
C LEU A 161 6.99 16.87 11.15
N SER A 162 8.31 16.80 11.44
CA SER A 162 9.22 17.94 11.24
C SER A 162 9.40 18.34 9.76
N LEU A 163 9.05 17.49 8.81
CA LEU A 163 9.01 17.84 7.38
C LEU A 163 7.77 18.63 7.00
N GLY A 164 6.74 18.67 7.85
CA GLY A 164 5.44 19.27 7.56
C GLY A 164 4.38 18.28 7.06
N THR A 165 4.61 16.97 7.23
CA THR A 165 3.57 15.98 6.93
C THR A 165 2.51 15.93 8.03
N GLU A 166 1.28 15.58 7.68
CA GLU A 166 0.27 15.12 8.61
C GLU A 166 0.27 13.59 8.62
N THR A 167 0.47 12.96 9.77
CA THR A 167 0.37 11.50 9.92
C THR A 167 -0.98 11.13 10.51
N ILE A 168 -1.63 10.14 9.90
CA ILE A 168 -2.96 9.63 10.29
C ILE A 168 -2.77 8.17 10.69
N GLU A 169 -2.87 7.91 12.00
CA GLU A 169 -2.64 6.60 12.59
C GLU A 169 -3.96 5.87 12.77
N TRP A 170 -4.23 4.90 11.92
CA TRP A 170 -5.46 4.11 11.89
C TRP A 170 -5.61 3.24 13.14
N LEU A 171 -6.69 3.47 13.90
CA LEU A 171 -7.03 2.76 15.14
C LEU A 171 -8.23 1.82 15.00
N GLY A 172 -8.78 1.69 13.78
CA GLY A 172 -9.89 0.77 13.53
C GLY A 172 -9.54 -0.69 13.76
N GLY A 173 -10.56 -1.55 13.77
CA GLY A 173 -10.47 -2.93 14.26
C GLY A 173 -9.63 -3.92 13.45
N GLN A 174 -9.19 -3.56 12.23
CA GLN A 174 -8.35 -4.40 11.37
C GLN A 174 -7.12 -3.64 10.89
N SER A 175 -6.03 -4.35 10.65
CA SER A 175 -4.81 -3.74 10.12
C SER A 175 -5.02 -3.27 8.69
N LEU A 176 -4.69 -2.00 8.43
CA LEU A 176 -4.60 -1.43 7.08
C LEU A 176 -3.50 -2.12 6.28
N HIS A 177 -3.79 -2.54 5.05
CA HIS A 177 -2.78 -3.09 4.14
C HIS A 177 -2.85 -2.50 2.72
N THR A 178 -3.51 -1.36 2.57
CA THR A 178 -3.65 -0.61 1.31
C THR A 178 -2.35 0.11 0.96
N LYS A 179 -2.03 0.20 -0.32
CA LYS A 179 -0.95 1.04 -0.85
C LYS A 179 -1.54 1.88 -1.96
N THR A 180 -1.83 3.12 -1.60
CA THR A 180 -2.52 4.08 -2.48
C THR A 180 -1.92 5.46 -2.32
N VAL A 181 -1.76 6.16 -3.43
CA VAL A 181 -1.44 7.59 -3.46
C VAL A 181 -2.53 8.30 -4.24
N LEU A 182 -3.21 9.23 -3.60
CA LEU A 182 -4.16 10.14 -4.25
C LEU A 182 -3.46 11.47 -4.50
N ILE A 183 -3.55 11.96 -5.71
CA ILE A 183 -2.99 13.23 -6.14
C ILE A 183 -4.14 14.09 -6.64
N ASP A 184 -4.41 15.17 -5.93
CA ASP A 184 -5.55 16.06 -6.16
C ASP A 184 -6.89 15.32 -6.21
N ASP A 185 -7.76 15.64 -7.17
CA ASP A 185 -9.12 15.11 -7.24
C ASP A 185 -9.32 14.12 -8.41
N ASN A 186 -8.25 13.77 -9.12
CA ASN A 186 -8.38 12.95 -10.33
C ASN A 186 -7.40 11.76 -10.40
N LEU A 187 -6.17 11.88 -9.92
CA LEU A 187 -5.21 10.79 -10.03
C LEU A 187 -5.22 9.88 -8.81
N SER A 188 -5.32 8.59 -9.07
CA SER A 188 -5.19 7.51 -8.08
C SER A 188 -4.06 6.58 -8.49
N VAL A 189 -3.11 6.32 -7.60
CA VAL A 189 -2.00 5.39 -7.82
C VAL A 189 -2.14 4.25 -6.84
N ILE A 190 -2.35 3.02 -7.32
CA ILE A 190 -2.75 1.86 -6.51
C ILE A 190 -1.85 0.67 -6.88
N GLY A 191 -1.37 -0.08 -5.90
CA GLY A 191 -0.58 -1.29 -6.19
C GLY A 191 0.09 -1.93 -4.99
N SER A 192 1.33 -2.37 -5.16
CA SER A 192 2.04 -3.16 -4.16
C SER A 192 3.06 -2.37 -3.33
N PHE A 193 3.48 -1.17 -3.78
CA PHE A 193 4.56 -0.37 -3.19
C PHE A 193 4.21 0.16 -1.79
N ASN A 194 4.96 -0.27 -0.78
CA ASN A 194 4.91 0.33 0.55
C ASN A 194 5.85 1.54 0.64
N LEU A 195 5.59 2.43 1.58
CA LEU A 195 6.49 3.56 1.86
C LEU A 195 7.67 3.08 2.74
N ASP A 196 8.47 2.16 2.18
CA ASP A 196 9.61 1.57 2.87
C ASP A 196 10.83 1.39 1.94
N MET A 197 11.98 1.10 2.57
CA MET A 197 13.24 0.91 1.84
C MET A 197 13.26 -0.37 1.03
N ARG A 198 12.53 -1.40 1.42
CA ARG A 198 12.44 -2.64 0.64
C ARG A 198 11.73 -2.41 -0.67
N SER A 199 10.54 -1.81 -0.61
CA SER A 199 9.78 -1.47 -1.82
C SER A 199 10.55 -0.52 -2.73
N ALA A 200 11.31 0.43 -2.15
CA ALA A 200 12.07 1.38 -2.96
C ALA A 200 13.32 0.78 -3.62
N TYR A 201 14.05 -0.13 -2.92
CA TYR A 201 15.40 -0.54 -3.34
C TYR A 201 15.62 -2.04 -3.52
N LEU A 202 14.72 -2.90 -3.04
CA LEU A 202 14.96 -4.34 -3.01
C LEU A 202 13.86 -5.13 -3.73
N ASP A 203 12.60 -4.82 -3.46
CA ASP A 203 11.48 -5.61 -3.93
C ASP A 203 11.09 -5.26 -5.37
N THR A 204 10.46 -6.23 -6.03
CA THR A 204 9.82 -6.02 -7.32
C THR A 204 8.40 -5.53 -7.06
N GLU A 205 8.14 -4.28 -7.43
CA GLU A 205 6.89 -3.58 -7.14
C GLU A 205 6.24 -3.05 -8.40
N LEU A 206 4.92 -2.93 -8.36
CA LEU A 206 4.15 -2.28 -9.41
C LEU A 206 3.06 -1.38 -8.81
N MET A 207 2.76 -0.28 -9.50
CA MET A 207 1.65 0.61 -9.21
C MET A 207 0.92 0.96 -10.51
N VAL A 208 -0.39 1.01 -10.46
CA VAL A 208 -1.24 1.45 -11.57
C VAL A 208 -1.68 2.89 -11.28
N VAL A 209 -1.37 3.79 -12.21
CA VAL A 209 -1.85 5.17 -12.20
C VAL A 209 -3.14 5.23 -12.98
N VAL A 210 -4.19 5.76 -12.37
CA VAL A 210 -5.52 5.87 -12.99
C VAL A 210 -5.98 7.33 -12.93
N ASP A 211 -6.20 7.93 -14.08
CA ASP A 211 -6.81 9.25 -14.20
C ASP A 211 -8.33 9.08 -14.32
N CYS A 212 -9.00 9.15 -13.17
CA CYS A 212 -10.44 8.94 -13.04
C CYS A 212 -10.95 9.67 -11.79
N PRO A 213 -11.62 10.81 -11.93
CA PRO A 213 -12.15 11.58 -10.81
C PRO A 213 -13.14 10.81 -9.93
N GLN A 214 -13.98 9.96 -10.53
CA GLN A 214 -14.97 9.16 -9.79
C GLN A 214 -14.29 8.14 -8.87
N LEU A 215 -13.32 7.38 -9.39
CA LEU A 215 -12.52 6.44 -8.60
C LEU A 215 -11.76 7.17 -7.48
N ASN A 216 -11.14 8.31 -7.81
CA ASN A 216 -10.41 9.12 -6.82
C ASN A 216 -11.34 9.58 -5.70
N ALA A 217 -12.55 10.05 -6.03
CA ALA A 217 -13.53 10.51 -5.06
C ALA A 217 -13.99 9.38 -4.11
N GLU A 218 -14.23 8.18 -4.63
CA GLU A 218 -14.61 7.00 -3.85
C GLU A 218 -13.49 6.59 -2.87
N ILE A 219 -12.24 6.49 -3.34
CA ILE A 219 -11.10 6.15 -2.48
C ILE A 219 -10.88 7.24 -1.43
N ARG A 220 -11.04 8.51 -1.78
CA ARG A 220 -10.93 9.64 -0.85
C ARG A 220 -12.01 9.59 0.23
N GLN A 221 -13.24 9.25 -0.13
CA GLN A 221 -14.31 9.05 0.87
C GLN A 221 -13.96 7.94 1.87
N GLY A 222 -13.41 6.83 1.39
CA GLY A 222 -12.89 5.77 2.26
C GLY A 222 -11.74 6.25 3.16
N PHE A 223 -10.82 7.04 2.62
CA PHE A 223 -9.74 7.67 3.39
C PHE A 223 -10.29 8.56 4.50
N ASP A 224 -11.25 9.43 4.20
CA ASP A 224 -11.85 10.36 5.18
C ASP A 224 -12.62 9.61 6.27
N ALA A 225 -13.35 8.55 5.91
CA ALA A 225 -14.02 7.68 6.88
C ALA A 225 -13.05 6.97 7.84
N MET A 226 -11.89 6.55 7.33
CA MET A 226 -10.83 5.99 8.17
C MET A 226 -10.15 7.06 9.02
N ALA A 227 -9.93 8.26 8.50
CA ALA A 227 -9.34 9.37 9.25
C ALA A 227 -10.21 9.77 10.45
N ALA A 228 -11.54 9.69 10.32
CA ALA A 228 -12.46 9.91 11.43
C ALA A 228 -12.26 8.94 12.60
N GLN A 229 -11.70 7.75 12.37
CA GLN A 229 -11.40 6.72 13.37
C GLN A 229 -9.90 6.65 13.73
N SER A 230 -9.14 7.69 13.44
CA SER A 230 -7.69 7.70 13.55
C SER A 230 -7.19 8.77 14.53
N ARG A 231 -5.96 8.60 14.97
CA ARG A 231 -5.17 9.65 15.62
C ARG A 231 -4.41 10.41 14.54
N ILE A 232 -4.55 11.73 14.56
CA ILE A 232 -3.98 12.63 13.55
C ILE A 232 -2.93 13.49 14.24
N SER A 233 -1.69 13.47 13.73
CA SER A 233 -0.56 14.18 14.30
C SER A 233 0.08 15.12 13.27
N THR A 234 0.41 16.32 13.72
CA THR A 234 1.17 17.34 12.98
C THR A 234 2.35 17.82 13.82
N SER A 235 3.16 18.74 13.31
CA SER A 235 4.20 19.41 14.08
C SER A 235 3.64 20.26 15.22
N GLU A 236 2.38 20.68 15.16
CA GLU A 236 1.73 21.55 16.13
C GLU A 236 1.07 20.77 17.28
N GLY A 237 0.81 19.47 17.06
CA GLY A 237 0.18 18.63 18.06
C GLY A 237 -0.57 17.44 17.51
N GLU A 238 -1.36 16.83 18.38
CA GLU A 238 -2.12 15.62 18.08
C GLU A 238 -3.61 15.85 18.37
N ARG A 239 -4.46 15.32 17.50
CA ARG A 239 -5.92 15.31 17.68
C ARG A 239 -6.48 13.93 17.34
N LEU A 240 -7.63 13.61 17.89
CA LEU A 240 -8.37 12.40 17.56
C LEU A 240 -9.44 12.72 16.52
N GLY A 241 -9.71 11.79 15.61
CA GLY A 241 -10.87 11.85 14.74
C GLY A 241 -12.18 11.71 15.54
N GLU A 242 -13.28 12.17 14.97
CA GLU A 242 -14.58 12.24 15.66
C GLU A 242 -15.13 10.87 16.13
N GLN A 243 -14.72 9.79 15.46
CA GLN A 243 -15.15 8.42 15.73
C GLN A 243 -13.97 7.55 16.22
N CYS A 244 -12.89 8.18 16.70
CA CYS A 244 -11.68 7.47 17.10
C CYS A 244 -11.95 6.55 18.31
N PRO A 245 -11.68 5.23 18.21
CA PRO A 245 -11.89 4.31 19.32
C PRO A 245 -10.84 4.53 20.42
N ASP A 246 -11.25 4.34 21.70
CA ASP A 246 -10.30 4.31 22.83
C ASP A 246 -9.52 2.99 22.84
N VAL A 247 -8.48 2.90 22.05
CA VAL A 247 -7.59 1.73 21.98
C VAL A 247 -6.30 2.02 22.70
N ARG A 248 -5.98 1.18 23.70
CA ARG A 248 -4.75 1.32 24.50
C ARG A 248 -3.77 0.18 24.22
N MET A 249 -2.53 0.54 24.07
CA MET A 249 -1.47 -0.45 23.93
C MET A 249 -1.24 -1.18 25.26
N SER A 250 -1.26 -2.52 25.26
CA SER A 250 -0.94 -3.33 26.42
C SER A 250 0.50 -3.11 26.90
N LEU A 251 0.76 -3.32 28.20
CA LEU A 251 2.12 -3.19 28.76
C LEU A 251 3.11 -4.10 28.05
N GLY A 252 2.74 -5.34 27.76
CA GLY A 252 3.60 -6.29 27.03
C GLY A 252 3.96 -5.80 25.63
N LYS A 253 2.99 -5.24 24.89
CA LYS A 253 3.23 -4.66 23.55
C LYS A 253 4.13 -3.40 23.64
N ARG A 254 3.96 -2.56 24.66
CA ARG A 254 4.82 -1.38 24.90
C ARG A 254 6.26 -1.79 25.16
N LEU A 255 6.49 -2.80 26.01
CA LEU A 255 7.83 -3.34 26.30
C LEU A 255 8.46 -3.94 25.05
N LEU A 256 7.71 -4.75 24.29
CA LEU A 256 8.17 -5.32 23.02
C LEU A 256 8.61 -4.22 22.05
N TYR A 257 7.80 -3.20 21.86
CA TYR A 257 8.16 -2.10 20.95
C TYR A 257 9.37 -1.30 21.44
N SER A 258 9.50 -1.06 22.76
CA SER A 258 10.67 -0.41 23.30
C SER A 258 11.96 -1.18 22.99
N LEU A 259 11.91 -2.51 23.08
CA LEU A 259 13.03 -3.37 22.72
C LEU A 259 13.30 -3.36 21.22
N LEU A 260 12.26 -3.54 20.39
CA LEU A 260 12.38 -3.57 18.93
C LEU A 260 12.92 -2.25 18.37
N ARG A 261 12.53 -1.11 18.93
CA ARG A 261 13.04 0.21 18.53
C ARG A 261 14.56 0.32 18.62
N ILE A 262 15.17 -0.38 19.55
CA ILE A 262 16.63 -0.42 19.72
C ILE A 262 17.25 -1.47 18.78
N LEU A 263 16.71 -2.68 18.80
CA LEU A 263 17.28 -3.82 18.07
C LEU A 263 17.19 -3.66 16.54
N LEU A 264 16.15 -3.01 16.04
CA LEU A 264 15.93 -2.87 14.60
C LEU A 264 16.75 -1.74 13.96
N TRP A 265 17.28 -0.83 14.75
CA TRP A 265 18.00 0.33 14.22
C TRP A 265 19.12 -0.02 13.20
N PRO A 266 20.01 -1.00 13.45
CA PRO A 266 21.08 -1.35 12.51
C PRO A 266 20.59 -2.09 11.28
N VAL A 267 19.46 -2.81 11.35
CA VAL A 267 18.94 -3.69 10.27
C VAL A 267 17.70 -3.13 9.58
N ARG A 268 17.30 -1.91 9.91
CA ARG A 268 16.07 -1.29 9.37
C ARG A 268 16.03 -1.18 7.83
N HIS A 269 17.17 -1.25 7.17
CA HIS A 269 17.26 -1.26 5.70
C HIS A 269 16.77 -2.57 5.07
N LEU A 270 16.50 -3.60 5.88
CA LEU A 270 15.94 -4.87 5.47
C LEU A 270 14.43 -5.00 5.77
N LEU A 271 13.84 -3.95 6.38
CA LEU A 271 12.42 -3.89 6.73
C LEU A 271 11.59 -3.32 5.60
#